data_066b721d72ecb0fd2cdd988049812aed
#
_entry.id   066b721d72ecb0fd2cdd988049812aed
#
_cell.length_a   1.000
_cell.length_b   1.000
_cell.length_c   1.000
_cell.angle_alpha   90.00
_cell.angle_beta   90.00
_cell.angle_gamma   90.00
#
_symmetry.space_group_name_H-M   'P 1'
#
loop_
_entity.id
_entity.type
_entity.pdbx_description
1 polymer ?
#
loop_
_entity_poly.entity_id
_entity_poly.type
_entity_poly.pdbx_seq_one_letter_code
_entity_poly.pdbx_strand_id
1 'polypeptide(L)'
;MSEQILSAVHGVTTMLFGIYCSAFFLGIKPIRKNILTMFLLFLGQGLLYVIDLALFGETLANMSYPLIVHFPLVLFLSVHYKYPLISSAVSVFSAYLCCQISNWTGLFALTITGLQWCYYSVRILTTTLTFVLLYRYVFRSTKTIFTKNARELSIIGFLPFVYYVFDYAFTKFSTLLYSGNKAVVEFMGFAFCIAYLVFLIIYFQEYENKQEITQYSNLREMQLQSMQNEIEQVKISSQKLAILRHDMRHHLSIILTQLQNGHPDKAQEYIHEINSAYDDTIIAAYSGNEMLNSVLSIYHSRFTDRGLSLICNVSTGKELPCSDLSLCTILSNALENSMHALEQLESPSKWARLTLSQKKNHILFQLENPVEKIPAFVDGVPVSTRNGHGIGVRSIIYYVEQLHGQCHFSIVDHCFVLRIII
;
A
#
# COMPACT_ATOMS: atom_id res chain seq x y z
N MET A 1 24.14 28.26 -42.76
CA MET A 1 24.88 27.73 -41.58
C MET A 1 24.09 27.85 -40.29
N SER A 2 23.50 29.00 -39.94
CA SER A 2 22.69 29.18 -38.72
C SER A 2 21.40 28.31 -38.68
N GLU A 3 20.70 28.21 -39.81
CA GLU A 3 19.45 27.41 -39.91
C GLU A 3 19.70 25.92 -39.82
N GLN A 4 20.78 25.42 -40.42
CA GLN A 4 21.17 24.01 -40.31
C GLN A 4 21.53 23.61 -38.90
N ILE A 5 22.22 24.50 -38.18
CA ILE A 5 22.54 24.30 -36.76
C ILE A 5 21.26 24.27 -35.91
N LEU A 6 20.33 25.22 -36.14
CA LEU A 6 19.05 25.25 -35.42
C LEU A 6 18.17 24.01 -35.70
N SER A 7 18.15 23.56 -36.95
CA SER A 7 17.47 22.33 -37.34
C SER A 7 18.05 21.12 -36.60
N ALA A 8 19.37 20.98 -36.53
CA ALA A 8 20.05 19.90 -35.82
C ALA A 8 19.76 19.97 -34.31
N VAL A 9 19.86 21.15 -33.69
CA VAL A 9 19.53 21.35 -32.27
C VAL A 9 18.08 20.99 -31.99
N HIS A 10 17.15 21.37 -32.88
CA HIS A 10 15.74 20.98 -32.75
C HIS A 10 15.56 19.46 -32.81
N GLY A 11 16.22 18.76 -33.73
CA GLY A 11 16.17 17.29 -33.82
C GLY A 11 16.66 16.61 -32.54
N VAL A 12 17.81 17.09 -32.01
CA VAL A 12 18.34 16.63 -30.69
C VAL A 12 17.36 16.88 -29.58
N THR A 13 16.78 18.08 -29.50
CA THR A 13 15.82 18.43 -28.42
C THR A 13 14.57 17.57 -28.49
N THR A 14 14.02 17.32 -29.66
CA THR A 14 12.83 16.51 -29.89
C THR A 14 13.08 15.04 -29.50
N MET A 15 14.22 14.48 -29.89
CA MET A 15 14.58 13.10 -29.55
C MET A 15 14.81 12.93 -28.06
N LEU A 16 15.52 13.84 -27.40
CA LEU A 16 15.67 13.86 -25.93
C LEU A 16 14.31 13.95 -25.24
N PHE A 17 13.45 14.87 -25.70
CA PHE A 17 12.08 14.98 -25.17
C PHE A 17 11.34 13.63 -25.26
N GLY A 18 11.33 12.97 -26.41
CA GLY A 18 10.65 11.68 -26.61
C GLY A 18 11.15 10.62 -25.64
N ILE A 19 12.47 10.47 -25.49
CA ILE A 19 13.08 9.45 -24.62
C ILE A 19 12.77 9.71 -23.14
N TYR A 20 13.03 10.92 -22.65
CA TYR A 20 12.79 11.25 -21.23
C TYR A 20 11.31 11.32 -20.88
N CYS A 21 10.48 11.86 -21.78
CA CYS A 21 9.04 11.92 -21.59
C CYS A 21 8.43 10.51 -21.46
N SER A 22 8.81 9.57 -22.34
CA SER A 22 8.39 8.18 -22.27
C SER A 22 8.81 7.52 -20.95
N ALA A 23 10.05 7.74 -20.52
CA ALA A 23 10.54 7.20 -19.26
C ALA A 23 9.77 7.74 -18.03
N PHE A 24 9.49 9.05 -18.02
CA PHE A 24 8.80 9.68 -16.89
C PHE A 24 7.31 9.39 -16.87
N PHE A 25 6.65 9.15 -17.98
CA PHE A 25 5.29 8.61 -18.02
C PHE A 25 5.20 7.27 -17.29
N LEU A 26 6.19 6.39 -17.40
CA LEU A 26 6.27 5.13 -16.67
C LEU A 26 6.65 5.32 -15.19
N GLY A 27 6.97 6.54 -14.76
CA GLY A 27 7.35 6.85 -13.39
C GLY A 27 8.80 6.47 -13.04
N ILE A 28 9.67 6.33 -14.04
CA ILE A 28 11.12 6.14 -13.81
C ILE A 28 11.67 7.36 -13.11
N LYS A 29 12.27 7.17 -11.93
CA LYS A 29 12.78 8.28 -11.10
C LYS A 29 14.01 8.95 -11.79
N PRO A 30 14.13 10.28 -11.75
CA PRO A 30 15.25 11.03 -12.33
C PRO A 30 16.52 10.98 -11.47
N ILE A 31 17.00 9.77 -11.15
CA ILE A 31 18.28 9.56 -10.48
C ILE A 31 19.42 9.56 -11.51
N ARG A 32 20.64 9.92 -11.08
CA ARG A 32 21.81 10.02 -11.96
C ARG A 32 22.00 8.81 -12.88
N LYS A 33 21.82 7.61 -12.34
CA LYS A 33 21.93 6.35 -13.10
C LYS A 33 20.93 6.31 -14.26
N ASN A 34 19.65 6.58 -14.00
CA ASN A 34 18.61 6.52 -15.04
C ASN A 34 18.78 7.63 -16.08
N ILE A 35 19.14 8.85 -15.65
CA ILE A 35 19.42 9.95 -16.55
C ILE A 35 20.58 9.58 -17.48
N LEU A 36 21.68 9.06 -16.94
CA LEU A 36 22.83 8.64 -17.75
C LEU A 36 22.47 7.50 -18.72
N THR A 37 21.71 6.52 -18.26
CA THR A 37 21.28 5.38 -19.09
C THR A 37 20.41 5.84 -20.26
N MET A 38 19.46 6.77 -20.05
CA MET A 38 18.64 7.35 -21.10
C MET A 38 19.47 8.23 -22.05
N PHE A 39 20.46 8.94 -21.53
CA PHE A 39 21.38 9.71 -22.35
C PHE A 39 22.27 8.82 -23.24
N LEU A 40 22.76 7.70 -22.72
CA LEU A 40 23.50 6.73 -23.53
C LEU A 40 22.62 6.11 -24.63
N LEU A 41 21.36 5.80 -24.32
CA LEU A 41 20.39 5.35 -25.32
C LEU A 41 20.17 6.39 -26.40
N PHE A 42 20.00 7.67 -26.03
CA PHE A 42 19.92 8.78 -26.97
C PHE A 42 21.13 8.85 -27.89
N LEU A 43 22.35 8.72 -27.35
CA LEU A 43 23.58 8.76 -28.18
C LEU A 43 23.61 7.59 -29.16
N GLY A 44 23.25 6.38 -28.74
CA GLY A 44 23.21 5.19 -29.60
C GLY A 44 22.17 5.32 -30.71
N GLN A 45 20.94 5.71 -30.38
CA GLN A 45 19.86 5.91 -31.36
C GLN A 45 20.14 7.09 -32.29
N GLY A 46 20.71 8.20 -31.75
CA GLY A 46 21.11 9.38 -32.53
C GLY A 46 22.18 9.02 -33.54
N LEU A 47 23.18 8.23 -33.15
CA LEU A 47 24.21 7.75 -34.07
C LEU A 47 23.61 6.90 -35.21
N LEU A 48 22.73 5.94 -34.85
CA LEU A 48 22.04 5.12 -35.84
C LEU A 48 21.22 5.98 -36.84
N TYR A 49 20.49 6.98 -36.33
CA TYR A 49 19.69 7.86 -37.16
C TYR A 49 20.57 8.73 -38.08
N VAL A 50 21.72 9.22 -37.61
CA VAL A 50 22.68 9.98 -38.45
C VAL A 50 23.27 9.10 -39.55
N ILE A 51 23.60 7.85 -39.25
CA ILE A 51 24.07 6.89 -40.26
C ILE A 51 22.98 6.63 -41.29
N ASP A 52 21.73 6.41 -40.86
CA ASP A 52 20.58 6.19 -41.75
C ASP A 52 20.34 7.39 -42.67
N LEU A 53 20.39 8.61 -42.10
CA LEU A 53 20.29 9.88 -42.84
C LEU A 53 21.40 10.03 -43.90
N ALA A 54 22.63 9.65 -43.56
CA ALA A 54 23.77 9.74 -44.46
C ALA A 54 23.71 8.71 -45.60
N LEU A 55 23.18 7.49 -45.32
CA LEU A 55 23.11 6.40 -46.30
C LEU A 55 21.88 6.50 -47.23
N PHE A 56 20.74 6.89 -46.71
CA PHE A 56 19.44 6.79 -47.41
C PHE A 56 18.77 8.14 -47.67
N GLY A 57 19.31 9.23 -47.12
CA GLY A 57 18.74 10.56 -47.26
C GLY A 57 17.56 10.86 -46.35
N GLU A 58 17.12 12.11 -46.32
CA GLU A 58 16.15 12.62 -45.34
C GLU A 58 14.78 11.97 -45.44
N THR A 59 14.29 11.65 -46.62
CA THR A 59 12.96 11.06 -46.83
C THR A 59 12.86 9.64 -46.22
N LEU A 60 13.83 8.78 -46.54
CA LEU A 60 13.88 7.41 -46.04
C LEU A 60 14.20 7.39 -44.55
N ALA A 61 15.12 8.25 -44.07
CA ALA A 61 15.42 8.35 -42.63
C ALA A 61 14.20 8.77 -41.81
N ASN A 62 13.34 9.65 -42.32
CA ASN A 62 12.09 10.01 -41.66
C ASN A 62 11.06 8.85 -41.65
N MET A 63 11.04 8.02 -42.69
CA MET A 63 10.17 6.82 -42.76
C MET A 63 10.66 5.72 -41.83
N SER A 64 11.97 5.53 -41.69
CA SER A 64 12.59 4.52 -40.84
C SER A 64 12.67 4.93 -39.34
N TYR A 65 12.41 6.17 -39.00
CA TYR A 65 12.49 6.69 -37.62
C TYR A 65 11.71 5.84 -36.59
N PRO A 66 10.48 5.32 -36.85
CA PRO A 66 9.82 4.39 -35.94
C PRO A 66 10.62 3.15 -35.62
N LEU A 67 11.34 2.59 -36.57
CA LEU A 67 12.12 1.37 -36.42
C LEU A 67 13.46 1.64 -35.72
N ILE A 68 14.04 2.81 -35.91
CA ILE A 68 15.36 3.18 -35.36
C ILE A 68 15.23 3.78 -33.97
N VAL A 69 14.16 4.53 -33.69
CA VAL A 69 14.01 5.28 -32.42
C VAL A 69 12.87 4.74 -31.57
N HIS A 70 11.63 4.66 -32.10
CA HIS A 70 10.48 4.35 -31.25
C HIS A 70 10.45 2.88 -30.83
N PHE A 71 10.63 1.95 -31.76
CA PHE A 71 10.59 0.53 -31.46
C PHE A 71 11.72 0.07 -30.51
N PRO A 72 13.00 0.46 -30.74
CA PRO A 72 14.07 0.15 -29.79
C PRO A 72 13.86 0.80 -28.40
N LEU A 73 13.26 2.00 -28.34
CA LEU A 73 12.90 2.64 -27.08
C LEU A 73 11.85 1.82 -26.32
N VAL A 74 10.79 1.34 -26.99
CA VAL A 74 9.79 0.46 -26.39
C VAL A 74 10.42 -0.82 -25.84
N LEU A 75 11.28 -1.46 -26.64
CA LEU A 75 11.99 -2.67 -26.23
C LEU A 75 12.92 -2.40 -25.03
N PHE A 76 13.66 -1.30 -25.09
CA PHE A 76 14.57 -0.93 -24.02
C PHE A 76 13.82 -0.69 -22.68
N LEU A 77 12.69 0.04 -22.70
CA LEU A 77 11.86 0.27 -21.53
C LEU A 77 11.27 -1.03 -20.98
N SER A 78 10.89 -1.94 -21.89
CA SER A 78 10.33 -3.23 -21.48
C SER A 78 11.39 -4.17 -20.91
N VAL A 79 12.56 -4.30 -21.54
CA VAL A 79 13.60 -5.27 -21.15
C VAL A 79 14.44 -4.75 -19.98
N HIS A 80 14.94 -3.52 -20.08
CA HIS A 80 15.88 -2.96 -19.09
C HIS A 80 15.16 -2.56 -17.79
N TYR A 81 14.00 -1.90 -17.90
CA TYR A 81 13.21 -1.46 -16.75
C TYR A 81 12.10 -2.42 -16.35
N LYS A 82 11.94 -3.54 -17.07
CA LYS A 82 10.95 -4.60 -16.80
C LYS A 82 9.49 -4.13 -16.78
N TYR A 83 9.16 -3.11 -17.56
CA TYR A 83 7.77 -2.70 -17.74
C TYR A 83 7.05 -3.61 -18.75
N PRO A 84 5.72 -3.83 -18.63
CA PRO A 84 4.93 -4.52 -19.66
C PRO A 84 5.08 -3.83 -21.00
N LEU A 85 5.11 -4.60 -22.09
CA LEU A 85 5.30 -4.08 -23.45
C LEU A 85 4.24 -3.04 -23.82
N ILE A 86 2.98 -3.28 -23.41
CA ILE A 86 1.86 -2.34 -23.62
C ILE A 86 2.13 -1.01 -22.91
N SER A 87 2.56 -1.03 -21.64
CA SER A 87 2.91 0.19 -20.89
C SER A 87 3.99 0.99 -21.59
N SER A 88 5.04 0.30 -22.04
CA SER A 88 6.17 0.91 -22.76
C SER A 88 5.71 1.52 -24.10
N ALA A 89 4.87 0.82 -24.85
CA ALA A 89 4.35 1.30 -26.13
C ALA A 89 3.44 2.53 -25.93
N VAL A 90 2.49 2.46 -24.98
CA VAL A 90 1.60 3.58 -24.68
C VAL A 90 2.37 4.82 -24.22
N SER A 91 3.43 4.65 -23.42
CA SER A 91 4.27 5.78 -22.98
C SER A 91 4.97 6.46 -24.15
N VAL A 92 5.49 5.69 -25.11
CA VAL A 92 6.16 6.23 -26.31
C VAL A 92 5.17 6.94 -27.22
N PHE A 93 3.98 6.35 -27.46
CA PHE A 93 2.95 7.00 -28.29
C PHE A 93 2.41 8.28 -27.64
N SER A 94 2.27 8.30 -26.31
CA SER A 94 1.87 9.48 -25.56
C SER A 94 2.94 10.59 -25.64
N ALA A 95 4.21 10.25 -25.52
CA ALA A 95 5.30 11.19 -25.68
C ALA A 95 5.36 11.76 -27.11
N TYR A 96 5.14 10.90 -28.12
CA TYR A 96 5.03 11.32 -29.51
C TYR A 96 3.90 12.33 -29.73
N LEU A 97 2.71 12.05 -29.19
CA LEU A 97 1.57 12.97 -29.29
C LEU A 97 1.88 14.31 -28.63
N CYS A 98 2.56 14.33 -27.49
CA CYS A 98 2.94 15.57 -26.81
C CYS A 98 3.96 16.42 -27.61
N CYS A 99 4.73 15.82 -28.51
CA CYS A 99 5.62 16.57 -29.40
C CYS A 99 4.86 17.47 -30.41
N GLN A 100 3.58 17.17 -30.69
CA GLN A 100 2.79 17.88 -31.70
C GLN A 100 2.50 19.34 -31.31
N ILE A 101 2.53 19.65 -30.01
CA ILE A 101 2.41 21.05 -29.54
C ILE A 101 3.49 21.93 -30.18
N SER A 102 4.74 21.46 -30.22
CA SER A 102 5.85 22.22 -30.79
C SER A 102 5.78 22.31 -32.30
N ASN A 103 5.23 21.30 -32.98
CA ASN A 103 5.06 21.32 -34.43
C ASN A 103 4.12 22.45 -34.85
N TRP A 104 2.97 22.55 -34.23
CA TRP A 104 1.98 23.58 -34.55
C TRP A 104 2.46 24.99 -34.19
N THR A 105 3.03 25.20 -33.00
CA THR A 105 3.52 26.49 -32.55
C THR A 105 4.67 27.00 -33.46
N GLY A 106 5.54 26.10 -33.89
CA GLY A 106 6.59 26.41 -34.84
C GLY A 106 6.02 26.83 -36.21
N LEU A 107 5.05 26.10 -36.74
CA LEU A 107 4.41 26.46 -38.01
C LEU A 107 3.67 27.80 -37.93
N PHE A 108 2.98 28.04 -36.81
CA PHE A 108 2.33 29.33 -36.54
C PHE A 108 3.36 30.48 -36.56
N ALA A 109 4.52 30.30 -35.91
CA ALA A 109 5.61 31.29 -35.95
C ALA A 109 6.13 31.50 -37.35
N LEU A 110 6.28 30.44 -38.18
CA LEU A 110 6.71 30.54 -39.56
C LEU A 110 5.70 31.29 -40.42
N THR A 111 4.40 31.04 -40.23
CA THR A 111 3.34 31.74 -41.05
C THR A 111 3.28 33.23 -40.73
N ILE A 112 3.58 33.65 -39.50
CA ILE A 112 3.59 35.07 -39.13
C ILE A 112 4.86 35.77 -39.57
N THR A 113 6.02 35.13 -39.37
CA THR A 113 7.32 35.80 -39.56
C THR A 113 7.94 35.55 -40.95
N GLY A 114 7.57 34.46 -41.60
CA GLY A 114 8.20 34.00 -42.84
C GLY A 114 9.64 33.47 -42.67
N LEU A 115 10.16 33.41 -41.42
CA LEU A 115 11.57 33.17 -41.14
C LEU A 115 11.80 31.75 -40.58
N GLN A 116 12.62 30.94 -41.23
CA GLN A 116 12.94 29.58 -40.85
C GLN A 116 13.63 29.48 -39.45
N TRP A 117 14.45 30.46 -39.11
CA TRP A 117 15.09 30.48 -37.81
C TRP A 117 14.07 30.69 -36.67
N CYS A 118 13.00 31.46 -36.86
CA CYS A 118 11.90 31.58 -35.92
C CYS A 118 11.17 30.26 -35.75
N TYR A 119 10.91 29.53 -36.83
CA TYR A 119 10.31 28.19 -36.79
C TYR A 119 11.03 27.24 -35.84
N TYR A 120 12.35 27.08 -36.02
CA TYR A 120 13.14 26.17 -35.18
C TYR A 120 13.30 26.69 -33.76
N SER A 121 13.50 27.99 -33.57
CA SER A 121 13.66 28.57 -32.22
C SER A 121 12.38 28.40 -31.36
N VAL A 122 11.22 28.68 -31.94
CA VAL A 122 9.93 28.51 -31.25
C VAL A 122 9.68 27.03 -30.92
N ARG A 123 10.01 26.12 -31.83
CA ARG A 123 9.89 24.68 -31.58
C ARG A 123 10.75 24.20 -30.42
N ILE A 124 12.02 24.60 -30.36
CA ILE A 124 12.94 24.27 -29.28
C ILE A 124 12.39 24.81 -27.95
N LEU A 125 11.97 26.06 -27.90
CA LEU A 125 11.42 26.72 -26.74
C LEU A 125 10.15 26.00 -26.27
N THR A 126 9.21 25.74 -27.17
CA THR A 126 7.94 25.09 -26.86
C THR A 126 8.13 23.64 -26.39
N THR A 127 9.04 22.88 -27.03
CA THR A 127 9.36 21.52 -26.61
C THR A 127 9.90 21.50 -25.18
N THR A 128 10.83 22.42 -24.88
CA THR A 128 11.40 22.54 -23.53
C THR A 128 10.35 22.96 -22.50
N LEU A 129 9.50 23.94 -22.83
CA LEU A 129 8.42 24.39 -21.96
C LEU A 129 7.41 23.26 -21.69
N THR A 130 6.99 22.54 -22.74
CA THR A 130 6.09 21.40 -22.63
C THR A 130 6.68 20.32 -21.72
N PHE A 131 7.97 20.01 -21.85
CA PHE A 131 8.63 19.07 -20.98
C PHE A 131 8.59 19.49 -19.51
N VAL A 132 8.88 20.76 -19.20
CA VAL A 132 8.85 21.30 -17.84
C VAL A 132 7.42 21.23 -17.26
N LEU A 133 6.41 21.59 -18.06
CA LEU A 133 5.02 21.53 -17.63
C LEU A 133 4.57 20.07 -17.37
N LEU A 134 4.89 19.14 -18.25
CA LEU A 134 4.60 17.72 -18.07
C LEU A 134 5.31 17.19 -16.84
N TYR A 135 6.59 17.55 -16.64
CA TYR A 135 7.35 17.12 -15.47
C TYR A 135 6.72 17.60 -14.16
N ARG A 136 6.28 18.85 -14.12
CA ARG A 136 5.74 19.47 -12.91
C ARG A 136 4.32 18.99 -12.56
N TYR A 137 3.45 18.82 -13.57
CA TYR A 137 2.02 18.62 -13.36
C TYR A 137 1.52 17.24 -13.73
N VAL A 138 2.15 16.53 -14.65
CA VAL A 138 1.64 15.28 -15.22
C VAL A 138 2.40 14.05 -14.71
N PHE A 139 3.72 14.03 -14.78
CA PHE A 139 4.49 12.81 -14.48
C PHE A 139 4.39 12.32 -13.04
N ARG A 140 4.10 13.21 -12.09
CA ARG A 140 3.89 12.81 -10.69
C ARG A 140 2.65 11.94 -10.54
N SER A 141 1.63 12.21 -11.33
CA SER A 141 0.32 11.57 -11.27
C SER A 141 0.19 10.36 -12.20
N THR A 142 0.96 10.31 -13.29
CA THR A 142 0.83 9.26 -14.33
C THR A 142 1.43 7.91 -13.94
N LYS A 143 2.35 7.85 -12.98
CA LYS A 143 2.98 6.58 -12.57
C LYS A 143 1.94 5.49 -12.23
N THR A 144 0.88 5.84 -11.53
CA THR A 144 -0.20 4.92 -11.15
C THR A 144 -1.04 4.47 -12.34
N ILE A 145 -1.13 5.29 -13.39
CA ILE A 145 -1.90 5.00 -14.61
C ILE A 145 -1.15 3.97 -15.46
N PHE A 146 0.13 4.18 -15.71
CA PHE A 146 0.93 3.33 -16.61
C PHE A 146 1.35 1.99 -16.00
N THR A 147 1.07 1.75 -14.71
CA THR A 147 1.26 0.46 -14.02
C THR A 147 -0.03 -0.37 -13.93
N LYS A 148 -1.12 0.09 -14.54
CA LYS A 148 -2.43 -0.58 -14.49
C LYS A 148 -2.52 -1.81 -15.41
N ASN A 149 -3.66 -2.51 -15.30
CA ASN A 149 -3.98 -3.66 -16.13
C ASN A 149 -3.99 -3.31 -17.63
N ALA A 150 -3.62 -4.27 -18.48
CA ALA A 150 -3.51 -4.10 -19.93
C ALA A 150 -4.79 -3.52 -20.58
N ARG A 151 -5.98 -3.86 -20.07
CA ARG A 151 -7.26 -3.35 -20.57
C ARG A 151 -7.41 -1.85 -20.37
N GLU A 152 -7.14 -1.35 -19.16
CA GLU A 152 -7.22 0.08 -18.84
C GLU A 152 -6.17 0.88 -19.62
N LEU A 153 -4.97 0.30 -19.72
CA LEU A 153 -3.87 0.91 -20.47
C LEU A 153 -4.18 1.01 -21.98
N SER A 154 -4.84 0.00 -22.54
CA SER A 154 -5.27 0.03 -23.94
C SER A 154 -6.29 1.15 -24.21
N ILE A 155 -7.19 1.42 -23.27
CA ILE A 155 -8.15 2.54 -23.36
C ILE A 155 -7.40 3.89 -23.36
N ILE A 156 -6.44 4.06 -22.43
CA ILE A 156 -5.65 5.30 -22.32
C ILE A 156 -4.75 5.48 -23.55
N GLY A 157 -4.15 4.40 -24.01
CA GLY A 157 -3.23 4.41 -25.17
C GLY A 157 -3.90 4.45 -26.53
N PHE A 158 -5.23 4.24 -26.60
CA PHE A 158 -5.94 4.17 -27.87
C PHE A 158 -5.81 5.44 -28.71
N LEU A 159 -6.06 6.60 -28.12
CA LEU A 159 -5.95 7.88 -28.83
C LEU A 159 -4.52 8.21 -29.29
N PRO A 160 -3.48 8.13 -28.44
CA PRO A 160 -2.11 8.28 -28.88
C PRO A 160 -1.69 7.29 -29.97
N PHE A 161 -2.11 6.03 -29.88
CA PHE A 161 -1.82 5.01 -30.88
C PHE A 161 -2.46 5.33 -32.23
N VAL A 162 -3.77 5.62 -32.23
CA VAL A 162 -4.50 5.98 -33.47
C VAL A 162 -3.87 7.20 -34.11
N TYR A 163 -3.56 8.23 -33.33
CA TYR A 163 -2.88 9.42 -33.84
C TYR A 163 -1.51 9.07 -34.43
N TYR A 164 -0.71 8.27 -33.74
CA TYR A 164 0.60 7.83 -34.21
C TYR A 164 0.54 7.14 -35.57
N VAL A 165 -0.38 6.16 -35.70
CA VAL A 165 -0.57 5.44 -36.96
C VAL A 165 -1.06 6.37 -38.06
N PHE A 166 -2.04 7.22 -37.75
CA PHE A 166 -2.58 8.21 -38.67
C PHE A 166 -1.50 9.19 -39.18
N ASP A 167 -0.73 9.76 -38.27
CA ASP A 167 0.29 10.73 -38.64
C ASP A 167 1.35 10.08 -39.54
N TYR A 168 1.88 8.91 -39.20
CA TYR A 168 2.83 8.21 -40.04
C TYR A 168 2.26 7.81 -41.40
N ALA A 169 1.05 7.22 -41.44
CA ALA A 169 0.41 6.77 -42.66
C ALA A 169 0.17 7.91 -43.64
N PHE A 170 -0.28 9.06 -43.15
CA PHE A 170 -0.72 10.17 -44.01
C PHE A 170 0.28 11.32 -44.18
N THR A 171 1.30 11.41 -43.32
CA THR A 171 2.30 12.48 -43.42
C THR A 171 3.69 12.00 -43.85
N LYS A 172 4.07 10.75 -43.51
CA LYS A 172 5.41 10.21 -43.79
C LYS A 172 5.40 9.18 -44.93
N PHE A 173 4.41 8.30 -44.98
CA PHE A 173 4.28 7.29 -46.04
C PHE A 173 3.42 7.74 -47.23
N SER A 174 2.68 8.84 -47.09
CA SER A 174 1.88 9.46 -48.15
C SER A 174 1.96 10.96 -48.10
N THR A 175 1.81 11.62 -49.22
CA THR A 175 1.72 13.09 -49.34
C THR A 175 0.27 13.58 -49.36
N LEU A 176 -0.70 12.71 -49.16
CA LEU A 176 -2.13 13.02 -49.28
C LEU A 176 -2.60 14.19 -48.41
N LEU A 177 -2.16 14.24 -47.15
CA LEU A 177 -2.53 15.33 -46.25
C LEU A 177 -1.75 16.63 -46.54
N TYR A 178 -0.53 16.55 -47.06
CA TYR A 178 0.28 17.74 -47.38
C TYR A 178 -0.02 18.32 -48.77
N SER A 179 -0.86 17.67 -49.55
CA SER A 179 -1.39 18.27 -50.79
C SER A 179 -2.37 19.44 -50.54
N GLY A 180 -2.86 19.54 -49.30
CA GLY A 180 -3.73 20.61 -48.81
C GLY A 180 -2.99 21.64 -47.93
N ASN A 181 -3.73 22.25 -47.01
CA ASN A 181 -3.16 23.26 -46.11
C ASN A 181 -2.41 22.56 -44.92
N LYS A 182 -1.08 22.61 -44.96
CA LYS A 182 -0.19 22.04 -43.95
C LYS A 182 -0.53 22.53 -42.52
N ALA A 183 -0.96 23.80 -42.37
CA ALA A 183 -1.32 24.37 -41.10
C ALA A 183 -2.52 23.66 -40.45
N VAL A 184 -3.49 23.19 -41.23
CA VAL A 184 -4.67 22.44 -40.72
C VAL A 184 -4.25 21.07 -40.21
N VAL A 185 -3.34 20.37 -40.90
CA VAL A 185 -2.86 19.06 -40.52
C VAL A 185 -2.11 19.11 -39.18
N GLU A 186 -1.19 20.07 -39.07
CA GLU A 186 -0.41 20.27 -37.85
C GLU A 186 -1.29 20.76 -36.67
N PHE A 187 -2.36 21.53 -36.93
CA PHE A 187 -3.34 21.96 -35.95
C PHE A 187 -4.13 20.75 -35.40
N MET A 188 -4.46 19.74 -36.21
CA MET A 188 -5.11 18.53 -35.74
C MET A 188 -4.25 17.82 -34.70
N GLY A 189 -2.94 17.67 -34.91
CA GLY A 189 -2.04 17.08 -33.95
C GLY A 189 -2.02 17.83 -32.59
N PHE A 190 -2.00 19.15 -32.65
CA PHE A 190 -2.10 20.01 -31.48
C PHE A 190 -3.44 19.79 -30.75
N ALA A 191 -4.57 19.82 -31.46
CA ALA A 191 -5.90 19.63 -30.89
C ALA A 191 -6.04 18.25 -30.22
N PHE A 192 -5.56 17.18 -30.88
CA PHE A 192 -5.55 15.84 -30.30
C PHE A 192 -4.69 15.77 -29.03
N CYS A 193 -3.54 16.46 -29.00
CA CYS A 193 -2.70 16.50 -27.81
C CYS A 193 -3.41 17.18 -26.63
N ILE A 194 -4.01 18.34 -26.85
CA ILE A 194 -4.76 19.04 -25.80
C ILE A 194 -5.93 18.18 -25.30
N ALA A 195 -6.72 17.59 -26.23
CA ALA A 195 -7.81 16.68 -25.86
C ALA A 195 -7.32 15.49 -25.02
N TYR A 196 -6.17 14.92 -25.38
CA TYR A 196 -5.56 13.82 -24.61
C TYR A 196 -5.09 14.25 -23.23
N LEU A 197 -4.45 15.40 -23.09
CA LEU A 197 -4.01 15.92 -21.79
C LEU A 197 -5.21 16.23 -20.89
N VAL A 198 -6.26 16.83 -21.42
CA VAL A 198 -7.51 17.08 -20.68
C VAL A 198 -8.15 15.74 -20.26
N PHE A 199 -8.21 14.77 -21.16
CA PHE A 199 -8.70 13.43 -20.85
C PHE A 199 -7.88 12.78 -19.71
N LEU A 200 -6.54 12.86 -19.75
CA LEU A 200 -5.68 12.33 -18.68
C LEU A 200 -5.96 12.98 -17.33
N ILE A 201 -6.13 14.31 -17.31
CA ILE A 201 -6.41 15.06 -16.06
C ILE A 201 -7.76 14.62 -15.48
N ILE A 202 -8.82 14.59 -16.30
CA ILE A 202 -10.17 14.17 -15.86
C ILE A 202 -10.16 12.71 -15.38
N TYR A 203 -9.55 11.82 -16.17
CA TYR A 203 -9.44 10.40 -15.82
C TYR A 203 -8.69 10.19 -14.51
N PHE A 204 -7.62 10.95 -14.28
CA PHE A 204 -6.84 10.85 -13.06
C PHE A 204 -7.64 11.35 -11.85
N GLN A 205 -8.32 12.47 -11.99
CA GLN A 205 -9.16 13.03 -10.92
C GLN A 205 -10.29 12.06 -10.53
N GLU A 206 -10.95 11.45 -11.51
CA GLU A 206 -11.98 10.45 -11.29
C GLU A 206 -11.42 9.19 -10.61
N TYR A 207 -10.21 8.79 -10.96
CA TYR A 207 -9.54 7.65 -10.36
C TYR A 207 -9.16 7.90 -8.89
N GLU A 208 -8.62 9.07 -8.56
CA GLU A 208 -8.32 9.46 -7.18
C GLU A 208 -9.60 9.48 -6.33
N ASN A 209 -10.66 10.10 -6.83
CA ASN A 209 -11.95 10.14 -6.15
C ASN A 209 -12.51 8.73 -5.90
N LYS A 210 -12.41 7.84 -6.87
CA LYS A 210 -12.85 6.45 -6.71
C LYS A 210 -12.05 5.67 -5.68
N GLN A 211 -10.74 5.89 -5.60
CA GLN A 211 -9.90 5.28 -4.56
C GLN A 211 -10.27 5.78 -3.17
N GLU A 212 -10.47 7.08 -3.01
CA GLU A 212 -10.86 7.69 -1.75
C GLU A 212 -12.21 7.15 -1.26
N ILE A 213 -13.22 7.09 -2.15
CA ILE A 213 -14.53 6.51 -1.85
C ILE A 213 -14.41 5.03 -1.42
N THR A 214 -13.57 4.26 -2.10
CA THR A 214 -13.37 2.84 -1.76
C THR A 214 -12.71 2.68 -0.39
N GLN A 215 -11.70 3.49 -0.07
CA GLN A 215 -11.06 3.49 1.24
C GLN A 215 -12.03 3.89 2.36
N TYR A 216 -12.84 4.92 2.11
CA TYR A 216 -13.85 5.35 3.06
C TYR A 216 -14.93 4.29 3.30
N SER A 217 -15.38 3.61 2.24
CA SER A 217 -16.31 2.48 2.34
C SER A 217 -15.77 1.33 3.17
N ASN A 218 -14.51 0.93 2.93
CA ASN A 218 -13.85 -0.13 3.68
C ASN A 218 -13.68 0.24 5.17
N LEU A 219 -13.31 1.48 5.45
CA LEU A 219 -13.20 1.97 6.84
C LEU A 219 -14.55 1.92 7.57
N ARG A 220 -15.61 2.36 6.89
CA ARG A 220 -16.97 2.33 7.42
C ARG A 220 -17.44 0.89 7.69
N GLU A 221 -17.15 -0.04 6.81
CA GLU A 221 -17.49 -1.45 7.00
C GLU A 221 -16.77 -2.05 8.22
N MET A 222 -15.48 -1.74 8.39
CA MET A 222 -14.72 -2.16 9.58
C MET A 222 -15.30 -1.57 10.88
N GLN A 223 -15.72 -0.30 10.85
CA GLN A 223 -16.37 0.34 12.02
C GLN A 223 -17.70 -0.33 12.35
N LEU A 224 -18.54 -0.62 11.35
CA LEU A 224 -19.80 -1.33 11.56
C LEU A 224 -19.59 -2.71 12.15
N GLN A 225 -18.58 -3.45 11.69
CA GLN A 225 -18.25 -4.78 12.20
C GLN A 225 -17.75 -4.71 13.65
N SER A 226 -16.95 -3.70 14.00
CA SER A 226 -16.53 -3.46 15.38
C SER A 226 -17.70 -3.15 16.30
N MET A 227 -18.62 -2.28 15.87
CA MET A 227 -19.83 -1.94 16.63
C MET A 227 -20.75 -3.17 16.83
N GLN A 228 -20.91 -4.01 15.81
CA GLN A 228 -21.68 -5.26 15.92
C GLN A 228 -21.08 -6.21 16.96
N ASN A 229 -19.74 -6.34 16.97
CA ASN A 229 -19.04 -7.15 17.97
C ASN A 229 -19.23 -6.60 19.40
N GLU A 230 -19.17 -5.28 19.58
CA GLU A 230 -19.45 -4.65 20.87
C GLU A 230 -20.90 -4.93 21.35
N ILE A 231 -21.88 -4.77 20.47
CA ILE A 231 -23.29 -5.06 20.79
C ILE A 231 -23.46 -6.51 21.20
N GLU A 232 -22.83 -7.45 20.50
CA GLU A 232 -22.92 -8.87 20.85
C GLU A 232 -22.25 -9.16 22.22
N GLN A 233 -21.12 -8.52 22.53
CA GLN A 233 -20.48 -8.63 23.85
C GLN A 233 -21.36 -8.08 24.97
N VAL A 234 -21.99 -6.94 24.77
CA VAL A 234 -22.94 -6.35 25.73
C VAL A 234 -24.13 -7.29 25.94
N LYS A 235 -24.67 -7.86 24.85
CA LYS A 235 -25.77 -8.82 24.92
C LYS A 235 -25.41 -10.07 25.72
N ILE A 236 -24.24 -10.67 25.44
CA ILE A 236 -23.73 -11.83 26.18
C ILE A 236 -23.56 -11.49 27.68
N SER A 237 -22.97 -10.33 27.97
CA SER A 237 -22.79 -9.86 29.35
C SER A 237 -24.14 -9.66 30.05
N SER A 238 -25.11 -9.05 29.38
CA SER A 238 -26.47 -8.84 29.90
C SER A 238 -27.18 -10.18 30.19
N GLN A 239 -27.02 -11.16 29.30
CA GLN A 239 -27.57 -12.52 29.52
C GLN A 239 -26.92 -13.21 30.75
N LYS A 240 -25.60 -13.14 30.91
CA LYS A 240 -24.89 -13.67 32.07
C LYS A 240 -25.36 -13.01 33.36
N LEU A 241 -25.54 -11.69 33.37
CA LEU A 241 -26.09 -10.97 34.53
C LEU A 241 -27.53 -11.37 34.83
N ALA A 242 -28.36 -11.66 33.83
CA ALA A 242 -29.74 -12.14 34.06
C ALA A 242 -29.76 -13.51 34.71
N ILE A 243 -28.89 -14.45 34.27
CA ILE A 243 -28.73 -15.78 34.87
C ILE A 243 -28.24 -15.64 36.32
N LEU A 244 -27.17 -14.89 36.55
CA LEU A 244 -26.62 -14.67 37.88
C LEU A 244 -27.67 -14.07 38.85
N ARG A 245 -28.48 -13.12 38.38
CA ARG A 245 -29.56 -12.53 39.15
C ARG A 245 -30.65 -13.57 39.50
N HIS A 246 -30.97 -14.45 38.57
CA HIS A 246 -31.92 -15.54 38.78
C HIS A 246 -31.39 -16.50 39.85
N ASP A 247 -30.15 -16.92 39.74
CA ASP A 247 -29.53 -17.89 40.66
C ASP A 247 -29.37 -17.29 42.07
N MET A 248 -28.97 -16.03 42.16
CA MET A 248 -28.94 -15.31 43.45
C MET A 248 -30.32 -15.23 44.12
N ARG A 249 -31.42 -14.99 43.38
CA ARG A 249 -32.77 -15.01 43.93
C ARG A 249 -33.15 -16.41 44.43
N HIS A 250 -32.76 -17.46 43.71
CA HIS A 250 -33.01 -18.82 44.10
C HIS A 250 -32.27 -19.15 45.40
N HIS A 251 -31.00 -18.82 45.54
CA HIS A 251 -30.22 -19.02 46.75
C HIS A 251 -30.82 -18.28 47.96
N LEU A 252 -31.18 -17.01 47.78
CA LEU A 252 -31.82 -16.19 48.81
C LEU A 252 -33.18 -16.75 49.23
N SER A 253 -33.97 -17.30 48.30
CA SER A 253 -35.26 -17.96 48.60
C SER A 253 -35.07 -19.22 49.45
N ILE A 254 -34.07 -20.05 49.17
CA ILE A 254 -33.75 -21.24 49.97
C ILE A 254 -33.38 -20.84 51.41
N ILE A 255 -32.47 -19.87 51.57
CA ILE A 255 -32.02 -19.36 52.86
C ILE A 255 -33.22 -18.83 53.66
N LEU A 256 -34.07 -18.01 53.05
CA LEU A 256 -35.28 -17.49 53.69
C LEU A 256 -36.22 -18.61 54.14
N THR A 257 -36.45 -19.63 53.33
CA THR A 257 -37.32 -20.79 53.65
C THR A 257 -36.78 -21.59 54.85
N GLN A 258 -35.45 -21.82 54.92
CA GLN A 258 -34.85 -22.51 56.07
C GLN A 258 -35.01 -21.72 57.38
N LEU A 259 -34.81 -20.38 57.29
CA LEU A 259 -34.96 -19.47 58.42
C LEU A 259 -36.44 -19.44 58.91
N GLN A 260 -37.42 -19.38 58.00
CA GLN A 260 -38.87 -19.40 58.35
C GLN A 260 -39.33 -20.69 58.96
N ASN A 261 -38.68 -21.79 58.54
CA ASN A 261 -38.98 -23.13 59.10
C ASN A 261 -38.30 -23.42 60.46
N GLY A 262 -37.58 -22.42 61.00
CA GLY A 262 -36.90 -22.56 62.30
C GLY A 262 -35.63 -23.39 62.28
N HIS A 263 -34.99 -23.51 61.10
CA HIS A 263 -33.73 -24.23 60.88
C HIS A 263 -32.56 -23.34 60.58
N PRO A 264 -32.12 -22.46 61.49
CA PRO A 264 -31.00 -21.51 61.21
C PRO A 264 -29.67 -22.20 60.89
N ASP A 265 -29.43 -23.37 61.53
CA ASP A 265 -28.22 -24.17 61.32
C ASP A 265 -28.07 -24.63 59.84
N LYS A 266 -29.22 -25.10 59.28
CA LYS A 266 -29.21 -25.46 57.81
C LYS A 266 -29.07 -24.32 56.92
N ALA A 267 -29.56 -23.12 57.24
CA ALA A 267 -29.33 -21.89 56.45
C ALA A 267 -27.87 -21.51 56.49
N GLN A 268 -27.19 -21.66 57.62
CA GLN A 268 -25.78 -21.37 57.78
C GLN A 268 -24.89 -22.37 57.00
N GLU A 269 -25.23 -23.66 57.05
CA GLU A 269 -24.57 -24.70 56.25
C GLU A 269 -24.69 -24.44 54.77
N TYR A 270 -25.87 -24.07 54.27
CA TYR A 270 -26.09 -23.73 52.85
C TYR A 270 -25.32 -22.47 52.42
N ILE A 271 -25.20 -21.45 53.27
CA ILE A 271 -24.35 -20.28 53.00
C ILE A 271 -22.88 -20.69 52.90
N HIS A 272 -22.42 -21.63 53.77
CA HIS A 272 -21.05 -22.14 53.66
C HIS A 272 -20.81 -22.93 52.40
N GLU A 273 -21.77 -23.75 51.95
CA GLU A 273 -21.69 -24.47 50.67
C GLU A 273 -21.59 -23.50 49.47
N ILE A 274 -22.42 -22.45 49.48
CA ILE A 274 -22.36 -21.43 48.42
C ILE A 274 -20.99 -20.73 48.42
N ASN A 275 -20.52 -20.28 49.59
CA ASN A 275 -19.23 -19.59 49.67
C ASN A 275 -18.08 -20.51 49.24
N SER A 276 -18.08 -21.79 49.61
CA SER A 276 -17.03 -22.73 49.19
C SER A 276 -17.07 -22.96 47.65
N ALA A 277 -18.27 -23.04 47.06
CA ALA A 277 -18.41 -23.16 45.59
C ALA A 277 -17.94 -21.90 44.83
N TYR A 278 -18.00 -20.72 45.45
CA TYR A 278 -17.46 -19.49 44.89
C TYR A 278 -15.97 -19.26 45.22
N ASP A 279 -15.45 -19.85 46.33
CA ASP A 279 -14.02 -19.76 46.68
C ASP A 279 -13.11 -20.53 45.71
N ASP A 280 -13.62 -21.56 45.01
CA ASP A 280 -12.90 -22.23 43.93
C ASP A 280 -12.67 -21.31 42.71
N THR A 281 -13.29 -20.13 42.67
CA THR A 281 -13.03 -19.04 41.70
C THR A 281 -12.08 -17.97 42.24
N ILE A 282 -11.12 -18.33 43.11
CA ILE A 282 -10.09 -17.37 43.55
C ILE A 282 -9.29 -16.95 42.34
N ILE A 283 -9.46 -15.68 41.95
CA ILE A 283 -8.60 -15.04 40.98
C ILE A 283 -7.18 -15.07 41.57
N ALA A 284 -6.33 -15.92 41.04
CA ALA A 284 -4.95 -15.99 41.49
C ALA A 284 -4.33 -14.60 41.42
N ALA A 285 -3.80 -14.11 42.53
CA ALA A 285 -3.19 -12.80 42.64
C ALA A 285 -1.80 -12.83 41.98
N TYR A 286 -1.74 -12.63 40.67
CA TYR A 286 -0.47 -12.54 39.93
C TYR A 286 0.23 -11.18 40.13
N SER A 287 -0.54 -10.12 40.40
CA SER A 287 -0.05 -8.73 40.47
C SER A 287 -0.84 -7.92 41.51
N GLY A 288 -0.41 -6.66 41.73
CA GLY A 288 -1.19 -5.70 42.51
C GLY A 288 -2.40 -5.11 41.78
N ASN A 289 -2.51 -5.30 40.45
CA ASN A 289 -3.58 -4.74 39.61
C ASN A 289 -4.70 -5.78 39.35
N GLU A 290 -5.94 -5.41 39.71
CA GLU A 290 -7.12 -6.32 39.63
C GLU A 290 -7.48 -6.69 38.19
N MET A 291 -7.34 -5.75 37.24
CA MET A 291 -7.68 -5.99 35.84
C MET A 291 -6.71 -6.97 35.21
N LEU A 292 -5.41 -6.82 35.48
CA LEU A 292 -4.37 -7.78 35.06
C LEU A 292 -4.62 -9.18 35.64
N ASN A 293 -4.96 -9.27 36.94
CA ASN A 293 -5.24 -10.53 37.57
C ASN A 293 -6.42 -11.25 36.94
N SER A 294 -7.48 -10.50 36.58
CA SER A 294 -8.66 -11.06 35.91
C SER A 294 -8.31 -11.67 34.55
N VAL A 295 -7.54 -10.94 33.73
CA VAL A 295 -7.11 -11.41 32.40
C VAL A 295 -6.20 -12.64 32.54
N LEU A 296 -5.21 -12.59 33.43
CA LEU A 296 -4.27 -13.69 33.65
C LEU A 296 -4.98 -14.95 34.15
N SER A 297 -5.94 -14.81 35.05
CA SER A 297 -6.72 -15.95 35.56
C SER A 297 -7.55 -16.61 34.46
N ILE A 298 -8.21 -15.79 33.60
CA ILE A 298 -8.99 -16.32 32.47
C ILE A 298 -8.08 -17.11 31.52
N TYR A 299 -6.92 -16.55 31.16
CA TYR A 299 -6.02 -17.25 30.25
C TYR A 299 -5.33 -18.45 30.88
N HIS A 300 -5.00 -18.39 32.17
CA HIS A 300 -4.46 -19.56 32.89
C HIS A 300 -5.44 -20.74 32.86
N SER A 301 -6.73 -20.50 33.12
CA SER A 301 -7.77 -21.53 32.98
C SER A 301 -7.86 -22.05 31.55
N ARG A 302 -7.92 -21.16 30.55
CA ARG A 302 -8.00 -21.52 29.13
C ARG A 302 -6.81 -22.37 28.65
N PHE A 303 -5.60 -22.09 29.13
CA PHE A 303 -4.41 -22.89 28.86
C PHE A 303 -4.52 -24.26 29.50
N THR A 304 -4.92 -24.33 30.78
CA THR A 304 -5.09 -25.58 31.52
C THR A 304 -6.15 -26.48 30.89
N ASP A 305 -7.32 -25.93 30.52
CA ASP A 305 -8.41 -26.63 29.86
C ASP A 305 -8.01 -27.29 28.53
N ARG A 306 -6.97 -26.75 27.88
CA ARG A 306 -6.41 -27.27 26.63
C ARG A 306 -5.13 -28.10 26.77
N GLY A 307 -4.78 -28.43 28.01
CA GLY A 307 -3.57 -29.19 28.32
C GLY A 307 -2.26 -28.44 28.02
N LEU A 308 -2.30 -27.11 28.03
CA LEU A 308 -1.17 -26.23 27.84
C LEU A 308 -0.69 -25.67 29.18
N SER A 309 0.59 -25.32 29.29
CA SER A 309 1.16 -24.73 30.50
C SER A 309 1.42 -23.22 30.28
N LEU A 310 0.89 -22.39 31.20
CA LEU A 310 1.18 -20.96 31.25
C LEU A 310 1.97 -20.61 32.50
N ILE A 311 3.20 -20.16 32.35
CA ILE A 311 4.09 -19.75 33.45
C ILE A 311 4.07 -18.22 33.50
N CYS A 312 3.56 -17.66 34.60
CA CYS A 312 3.45 -16.21 34.79
C CYS A 312 4.45 -15.71 35.84
N ASN A 313 5.38 -14.85 35.40
CA ASN A 313 6.31 -14.13 36.25
C ASN A 313 5.95 -12.64 36.22
N VAL A 314 5.06 -12.22 37.12
CA VAL A 314 4.53 -10.84 37.12
C VAL A 314 5.02 -10.08 38.35
N SER A 315 5.57 -8.90 38.13
CA SER A 315 6.06 -8.00 39.16
C SER A 315 5.64 -6.56 38.83
N THR A 316 4.37 -6.26 39.07
CA THR A 316 3.77 -4.93 38.85
C THR A 316 3.06 -4.45 40.10
N GLY A 317 3.01 -3.12 40.26
CA GLY A 317 2.26 -2.47 41.34
C GLY A 317 0.75 -2.45 41.09
N LYS A 318 0.01 -1.81 41.99
CA LYS A 318 -1.44 -1.60 41.86
C LYS A 318 -1.75 -0.62 40.72
N GLU A 319 -0.95 0.44 40.60
CA GLU A 319 -1.07 1.45 39.55
C GLU A 319 -0.03 1.19 38.47
N LEU A 320 -0.48 1.13 37.22
CA LEU A 320 0.37 0.95 36.06
C LEU A 320 0.72 2.32 35.44
N PRO A 321 1.90 2.48 34.84
CA PRO A 321 2.30 3.72 34.18
C PRO A 321 1.61 3.94 32.81
N CYS A 322 0.71 3.05 32.43
CA CYS A 322 -0.03 3.10 31.16
C CYS A 322 -1.49 2.73 31.38
N SER A 323 -2.32 2.85 30.33
CA SER A 323 -3.73 2.43 30.38
C SER A 323 -3.86 0.93 30.62
N ASP A 324 -4.55 0.56 31.70
CA ASP A 324 -4.85 -0.84 32.05
C ASP A 324 -5.55 -1.58 30.91
N LEU A 325 -6.53 -0.93 30.27
CA LEU A 325 -7.27 -1.48 29.14
C LEU A 325 -6.36 -1.79 27.95
N SER A 326 -5.45 -0.87 27.59
CA SER A 326 -4.53 -1.07 26.49
C SER A 326 -3.54 -2.20 26.76
N LEU A 327 -2.99 -2.26 27.98
CA LEU A 327 -2.08 -3.34 28.39
C LEU A 327 -2.80 -4.70 28.41
N CYS A 328 -4.03 -4.75 28.93
CA CYS A 328 -4.85 -5.97 28.91
C CYS A 328 -5.19 -6.43 27.50
N THR A 329 -5.40 -5.49 26.56
CA THR A 329 -5.63 -5.83 25.15
C THR A 329 -4.37 -6.40 24.49
N ILE A 330 -3.20 -5.82 24.76
CA ILE A 330 -1.90 -6.35 24.30
C ILE A 330 -1.70 -7.77 24.85
N LEU A 331 -1.89 -7.94 26.14
CA LEU A 331 -1.72 -9.22 26.86
C LEU A 331 -2.65 -10.31 26.30
N SER A 332 -3.94 -9.99 26.12
CA SER A 332 -4.92 -10.93 25.57
C SER A 332 -4.56 -11.39 24.16
N ASN A 333 -4.22 -10.44 23.26
CA ASN A 333 -3.82 -10.79 21.91
C ASN A 333 -2.52 -11.62 21.86
N ALA A 334 -1.56 -11.31 22.73
CA ALA A 334 -0.30 -12.05 22.80
C ALA A 334 -0.51 -13.48 23.31
N LEU A 335 -1.30 -13.67 24.39
CA LEU A 335 -1.61 -14.97 24.95
C LEU A 335 -2.46 -15.83 24.01
N GLU A 336 -3.44 -15.24 23.31
CA GLU A 336 -4.24 -15.94 22.29
C GLU A 336 -3.35 -16.45 21.15
N ASN A 337 -2.44 -15.61 20.65
CA ASN A 337 -1.48 -16.01 19.60
C ASN A 337 -0.57 -17.15 20.06
N SER A 338 -0.04 -17.09 21.29
CA SER A 338 0.75 -18.18 21.90
C SER A 338 -0.04 -19.46 22.01
N MET A 339 -1.28 -19.40 22.49
CA MET A 339 -2.14 -20.55 22.66
C MET A 339 -2.40 -21.26 21.33
N HIS A 340 -2.74 -20.49 20.28
CA HIS A 340 -2.93 -21.04 18.94
C HIS A 340 -1.64 -21.66 18.35
N ALA A 341 -0.49 -21.06 18.61
CA ALA A 341 0.79 -21.62 18.17
C ALA A 341 1.09 -22.95 18.87
N LEU A 342 0.84 -23.03 20.18
CA LEU A 342 1.06 -24.24 20.99
C LEU A 342 0.11 -25.38 20.65
N GLU A 343 -1.14 -25.09 20.27
CA GLU A 343 -2.10 -26.11 19.80
C GLU A 343 -1.60 -26.84 18.55
N GLN A 344 -0.82 -26.17 17.70
CA GLN A 344 -0.30 -26.72 16.45
C GLN A 344 1.01 -27.53 16.61
N LEU A 345 1.63 -27.50 17.79
CA LEU A 345 2.83 -28.26 18.07
C LEU A 345 2.53 -29.75 18.21
N GLU A 346 3.36 -30.60 17.61
CA GLU A 346 3.32 -32.04 17.81
C GLU A 346 4.12 -32.48 19.06
N SER A 347 5.00 -31.63 19.55
CA SER A 347 5.81 -31.86 20.77
C SER A 347 4.97 -31.98 22.04
N PRO A 348 5.32 -32.85 22.99
CA PRO A 348 4.65 -32.91 24.26
C PRO A 348 4.90 -31.69 25.17
N SER A 349 5.95 -30.94 24.92
CA SER A 349 6.32 -29.76 25.73
C SER A 349 5.64 -28.49 25.19
N LYS A 350 4.41 -28.24 25.64
CA LYS A 350 3.56 -27.11 25.22
C LYS A 350 3.45 -26.08 26.35
N TRP A 351 4.32 -25.12 26.35
CA TRP A 351 4.36 -24.10 27.38
C TRP A 351 4.50 -22.68 26.79
N ALA A 352 3.94 -21.70 27.51
CA ALA A 352 4.21 -20.28 27.30
C ALA A 352 4.73 -19.67 28.60
N ARG A 353 5.68 -18.76 28.51
CA ARG A 353 6.21 -18.01 29.65
C ARG A 353 5.98 -16.53 29.44
N LEU A 354 5.21 -15.94 30.33
CA LEU A 354 4.98 -14.52 30.43
C LEU A 354 5.88 -13.94 31.52
N THR A 355 6.66 -12.93 31.18
CA THR A 355 7.38 -12.09 32.14
C THR A 355 6.90 -10.66 31.99
N LEU A 356 6.31 -10.10 33.03
CA LEU A 356 5.81 -8.74 33.09
C LEU A 356 6.39 -8.04 34.32
N SER A 357 7.17 -6.99 34.09
CA SER A 357 7.79 -6.25 35.19
C SER A 357 7.64 -4.74 35.01
N GLN A 358 7.37 -4.05 36.12
CA GLN A 358 7.32 -2.60 36.17
C GLN A 358 8.65 -2.08 36.72
N LYS A 359 9.32 -1.20 35.94
CA LYS A 359 10.54 -0.50 36.34
C LYS A 359 10.34 1.00 36.21
N LYS A 360 10.19 1.67 37.37
CA LYS A 360 9.88 3.10 37.43
C LYS A 360 8.60 3.40 36.62
N ASN A 361 8.75 4.10 35.51
CA ASN A 361 7.65 4.55 34.65
C ASN A 361 7.52 3.72 33.36
N HIS A 362 8.08 2.50 33.33
CA HIS A 362 8.04 1.61 32.17
C HIS A 362 7.53 0.23 32.54
N ILE A 363 6.79 -0.37 31.62
CA ILE A 363 6.42 -1.78 31.64
C ILE A 363 7.34 -2.54 30.66
N LEU A 364 7.96 -3.58 31.17
CA LEU A 364 8.70 -4.55 30.38
C LEU A 364 7.87 -5.82 30.27
N PHE A 365 7.46 -6.15 29.05
CA PHE A 365 6.67 -7.32 28.74
C PHE A 365 7.48 -8.26 27.86
N GLN A 366 7.55 -9.54 28.20
CA GLN A 366 8.09 -10.59 27.37
C GLN A 366 7.18 -11.80 27.42
N LEU A 367 6.82 -12.32 26.24
CA LEU A 367 6.10 -13.59 26.09
C LEU A 367 6.90 -14.48 25.17
N GLU A 368 7.15 -15.71 25.60
CA GLU A 368 7.90 -16.69 24.82
C GLU A 368 7.16 -18.05 24.80
N ASN A 369 7.19 -18.71 23.65
CA ASN A 369 6.66 -20.06 23.47
C ASN A 369 7.47 -20.81 22.40
N PRO A 370 7.62 -22.16 22.51
CA PRO A 370 8.30 -22.97 21.50
C PRO A 370 7.58 -22.92 20.14
N VAL A 371 8.34 -23.03 19.06
CA VAL A 371 7.84 -23.12 17.69
C VAL A 371 8.57 -24.21 16.91
N GLU A 372 7.82 -25.01 16.13
CA GLU A 372 8.39 -25.99 15.21
C GLU A 372 8.68 -25.39 13.83
N LYS A 373 7.77 -24.53 13.37
CA LYS A 373 7.90 -23.85 12.09
C LYS A 373 8.15 -22.37 12.33
N ILE A 374 9.25 -21.85 11.84
CA ILE A 374 9.58 -20.43 11.92
C ILE A 374 8.58 -19.64 11.05
N PRO A 375 7.82 -18.70 11.61
CA PRO A 375 6.94 -17.85 10.82
C PRO A 375 7.73 -16.96 9.87
N ALA A 376 7.14 -16.61 8.72
CA ALA A 376 7.73 -15.62 7.83
C ALA A 376 7.67 -14.24 8.47
N PHE A 377 8.73 -13.44 8.29
CA PHE A 377 8.80 -12.07 8.76
C PHE A 377 8.86 -11.10 7.57
N VAL A 378 8.10 -10.01 7.65
CA VAL A 378 8.18 -8.87 6.72
C VAL A 378 8.40 -7.63 7.57
N ASP A 379 9.48 -6.91 7.32
CA ASP A 379 9.91 -5.73 8.10
C ASP A 379 9.95 -5.97 9.63
N GLY A 380 10.40 -7.16 10.04
CA GLY A 380 10.49 -7.53 11.46
C GLY A 380 9.16 -7.94 12.12
N VAL A 381 8.06 -8.00 11.36
CA VAL A 381 6.72 -8.40 11.84
C VAL A 381 6.38 -9.79 11.33
N PRO A 382 5.92 -10.72 12.19
CA PRO A 382 5.51 -12.04 11.75
C PRO A 382 4.23 -11.98 10.91
N VAL A 383 4.23 -12.69 9.78
CA VAL A 383 3.11 -12.74 8.84
C VAL A 383 2.45 -14.10 8.88
N SER A 384 1.12 -14.11 9.05
CA SER A 384 0.34 -15.34 8.96
C SER A 384 0.05 -15.68 7.49
N THR A 385 0.21 -16.94 7.12
CA THR A 385 -0.14 -17.46 5.79
C THR A 385 -1.63 -17.81 5.64
N ARG A 386 -2.43 -17.71 6.71
CA ARG A 386 -3.87 -18.04 6.69
C ARG A 386 -4.71 -16.78 6.57
N ASN A 387 -5.70 -16.81 5.68
CA ASN A 387 -6.71 -15.75 5.53
C ASN A 387 -7.48 -15.57 6.85
N GLY A 388 -7.56 -14.32 7.34
CA GLY A 388 -8.23 -13.97 8.60
C GLY A 388 -7.32 -13.98 9.85
N HIS A 389 -6.07 -14.47 9.78
CA HIS A 389 -5.12 -14.43 10.87
C HIS A 389 -4.10 -13.28 10.62
N GLY A 390 -3.72 -12.58 11.67
CA GLY A 390 -2.81 -11.42 11.60
C GLY A 390 -3.38 -10.16 12.26
N ILE A 391 -4.67 -10.17 12.63
CA ILE A 391 -5.32 -9.07 13.33
C ILE A 391 -4.68 -8.87 14.71
N GLY A 392 -4.39 -9.97 15.44
CA GLY A 392 -3.81 -9.92 16.78
C GLY A 392 -2.44 -9.26 16.82
N VAL A 393 -1.54 -9.58 15.87
CA VAL A 393 -0.20 -8.95 15.78
C VAL A 393 -0.31 -7.47 15.45
N ARG A 394 -1.17 -7.10 14.52
CA ARG A 394 -1.42 -5.69 14.17
C ARG A 394 -2.02 -4.90 15.33
N SER A 395 -2.92 -5.53 16.09
CA SER A 395 -3.51 -4.95 17.29
C SER A 395 -2.44 -4.69 18.36
N ILE A 396 -1.53 -5.65 18.61
CA ILE A 396 -0.40 -5.45 19.51
C ILE A 396 0.43 -4.24 19.10
N ILE A 397 0.86 -4.18 17.84
CA ILE A 397 1.67 -3.06 17.31
C ILE A 397 0.93 -1.74 17.49
N TYR A 398 -0.34 -1.68 17.11
CA TYR A 398 -1.16 -0.48 17.23
C TYR A 398 -1.24 0.05 18.67
N TYR A 399 -1.56 -0.81 19.64
CA TYR A 399 -1.66 -0.38 21.04
C TYR A 399 -0.31 -0.03 21.66
N VAL A 400 0.77 -0.70 21.27
CA VAL A 400 2.13 -0.35 21.70
C VAL A 400 2.53 1.03 21.16
N GLU A 401 2.24 1.34 19.91
CA GLU A 401 2.47 2.66 19.31
C GLU A 401 1.63 3.76 19.98
N GLN A 402 0.36 3.48 20.30
CA GLN A 402 -0.50 4.42 21.05
C GLN A 402 0.04 4.74 22.45
N LEU A 403 0.73 3.79 23.06
CA LEU A 403 1.40 3.95 24.36
C LEU A 403 2.84 4.50 24.23
N HIS A 404 3.26 4.95 23.04
CA HIS A 404 4.61 5.42 22.73
C HIS A 404 5.71 4.39 23.06
N GLY A 405 5.37 3.11 23.02
CA GLY A 405 6.25 2.00 23.30
C GLY A 405 6.94 1.44 22.04
N GLN A 406 7.70 0.38 22.25
CA GLN A 406 8.35 -0.38 21.19
C GLN A 406 8.06 -1.87 21.36
N CYS A 407 7.82 -2.58 20.27
CA CYS A 407 7.70 -4.03 20.26
C CYS A 407 8.71 -4.66 19.30
N HIS A 408 9.22 -5.81 19.69
CA HIS A 408 10.17 -6.60 18.90
C HIS A 408 9.77 -8.06 18.90
N PHE A 409 9.69 -8.64 17.70
CA PHE A 409 9.42 -10.06 17.49
C PHE A 409 10.69 -10.75 17.03
N SER A 410 11.04 -11.88 17.63
CA SER A 410 12.25 -12.64 17.28
C SER A 410 12.07 -14.13 17.51
N ILE A 411 12.97 -14.93 16.92
CA ILE A 411 13.12 -16.35 17.24
C ILE A 411 14.46 -16.52 17.93
N VAL A 412 14.43 -17.09 19.13
CA VAL A 412 15.63 -17.38 19.92
C VAL A 412 15.51 -18.82 20.43
N ASP A 413 16.49 -19.66 20.20
CA ASP A 413 16.56 -21.05 20.67
C ASP A 413 15.27 -21.86 20.39
N HIS A 414 14.76 -21.79 19.17
CA HIS A 414 13.49 -22.40 18.74
C HIS A 414 12.26 -21.92 19.50
N CYS A 415 12.35 -20.76 20.15
CA CYS A 415 11.20 -20.10 20.78
C CYS A 415 10.84 -18.80 20.03
N PHE A 416 9.57 -18.58 19.82
CA PHE A 416 9.06 -17.25 19.43
C PHE A 416 9.06 -16.36 20.66
N VAL A 417 9.64 -15.18 20.55
CA VAL A 417 9.79 -14.22 21.62
C VAL A 417 9.22 -12.87 21.19
N LEU A 418 8.21 -12.41 21.91
CA LEU A 418 7.67 -11.06 21.82
C LEU A 418 8.21 -10.25 22.99
N ARG A 419 8.88 -9.14 22.73
CA ARG A 419 9.33 -8.16 23.72
C ARG A 419 8.68 -6.82 23.48
N ILE A 420 8.16 -6.21 24.55
CA ILE A 420 7.53 -4.90 24.50
C ILE A 420 8.07 -4.05 25.65
N ILE A 421 8.32 -2.77 25.35
CA ILE A 421 8.67 -1.73 26.33
C ILE A 421 7.65 -0.61 26.15
N ILE A 422 6.94 -0.27 27.20
CA ILE A 422 5.93 0.80 27.23
C ILE A 422 6.30 1.79 28.32
#